data_9dcaa90485350bdc62ce2aafcd7f60a6
#
_entry.id   9dcaa90485350bdc62ce2aafcd7f60a6
#
_cell.length_a   1.000
_cell.length_b   1.000
_cell.length_c   1.000
_cell.angle_alpha   90.00
_cell.angle_beta   90.00
_cell.angle_gamma   90.00
#
_symmetry.space_group_name_H-M   'P 1'
#
loop_
_entity.id
_entity.type
_entity.pdbx_description
1 polymer ?
#
loop_
_entity_poly.entity_id
_entity_poly.type
_entity_poly.pdbx_seq_one_letter_code
_entity_poly.pdbx_strand_id
1 'polypeptide(L)' 'MKTIKKDIFGDTVIEDNRGNRKSIKKDIFGNTVIENNKGYKKTIKTDIFGNKIIEDNHGKKQIIKKDIFGNVIIENY' A
#
# COMPACT_ATOMS: atom_id res chain seq x y z
N MET A 1 -15.00 4.92 16.35
CA MET A 1 -15.86 4.49 15.22
C MET A 1 -15.13 4.73 13.91
N LYS A 2 -15.06 3.73 13.08
CA LYS A 2 -14.43 3.84 11.77
C LYS A 2 -15.48 3.82 10.67
N THR A 3 -15.32 4.65 9.69
CA THR A 3 -16.18 4.69 8.51
C THR A 3 -15.33 4.34 7.29
N ILE A 4 -15.80 3.36 6.51
CA ILE A 4 -15.13 2.96 5.28
C ILE A 4 -16.01 3.36 4.11
N LYS A 5 -15.46 4.19 3.22
CA LYS A 5 -16.19 4.72 2.07
C LYS A 5 -15.43 4.42 0.80
N LYS A 6 -16.15 4.25 -0.30
CA LYS A 6 -15.56 4.22 -1.63
C LYS A 6 -16.02 5.45 -2.40
N ASP A 7 -15.09 6.11 -3.06
CA ASP A 7 -15.44 7.26 -3.89
C ASP A 7 -15.82 6.80 -5.30
N ILE A 8 -16.13 7.76 -6.17
CA ILE A 8 -16.57 7.48 -7.54
C ILE A 8 -15.46 6.90 -8.41
N PHE A 9 -14.20 7.04 -7.99
CA PHE A 9 -13.03 6.51 -8.70
C PHE A 9 -12.64 5.11 -8.21
N GLY A 10 -13.39 4.55 -7.26
CA GLY A 10 -13.08 3.23 -6.70
C GLY A 10 -12.05 3.24 -5.59
N ASP A 11 -11.60 4.40 -5.16
CA ASP A 11 -10.66 4.51 -4.05
C ASP A 11 -11.37 4.24 -2.73
N THR A 12 -10.66 3.63 -1.80
CA THR A 12 -11.19 3.35 -0.47
C THR A 12 -10.68 4.38 0.51
N VAL A 13 -11.58 5.01 1.25
CA VAL A 13 -11.24 6.00 2.27
C VAL A 13 -11.72 5.48 3.62
N ILE A 14 -10.81 5.43 4.59
CA ILE A 14 -11.10 5.00 5.96
C ILE A 14 -10.92 6.19 6.87
N GLU A 15 -11.98 6.56 7.59
CA GLU A 15 -11.98 7.67 8.53
C GLU A 15 -12.40 7.17 9.91
N ASP A 16 -11.80 7.73 10.96
CA ASP A 16 -12.26 7.47 12.31
C ASP A 16 -12.75 8.76 12.96
N ASN A 17 -13.32 8.65 14.16
CA ASN A 17 -13.87 9.80 14.87
C ASN A 17 -12.82 10.63 15.58
N ARG A 18 -11.55 10.32 15.41
CA ARG A 18 -10.43 11.07 15.99
C ARG A 18 -9.75 11.98 14.96
N GLY A 19 -10.33 12.07 13.75
CA GLY A 19 -9.77 12.87 12.68
C GLY A 19 -8.72 12.19 11.84
N ASN A 20 -8.46 10.90 12.06
CA ASN A 20 -7.52 10.14 11.22
C ASN A 20 -8.19 9.74 9.91
N ARG A 21 -7.46 9.88 8.83
CA ARG A 21 -7.97 9.54 7.50
C ARG A 21 -6.90 8.80 6.72
N LYS A 22 -7.30 7.71 6.09
CA LYS A 22 -6.41 6.89 5.26
C LYS A 22 -7.11 6.65 3.92
N SER A 23 -6.39 6.85 2.83
CA SER A 23 -6.90 6.58 1.49
C SER A 23 -6.10 5.45 0.86
N ILE A 24 -6.79 4.49 0.27
CA ILE A 24 -6.18 3.38 -0.45
C ILE A 24 -6.60 3.51 -1.91
N LYS A 25 -5.62 3.74 -2.78
CA LYS A 25 -5.85 3.99 -4.20
C LYS A 25 -5.10 2.98 -5.04
N LYS A 26 -5.61 2.70 -6.23
CA LYS A 26 -4.90 1.93 -7.24
C LYS A 26 -4.64 2.82 -8.44
N ASP A 27 -3.42 2.77 -8.96
CA ASP A 27 -3.09 3.52 -10.17
C ASP A 27 -3.40 2.68 -11.41
N ILE A 28 -3.15 3.26 -12.59
CA ILE A 28 -3.45 2.59 -13.86
C ILE A 28 -2.55 1.38 -14.12
N PHE A 29 -1.43 1.27 -13.41
CA PHE A 29 -0.51 0.14 -13.53
C PHE A 29 -0.81 -0.97 -12.52
N GLY A 30 -1.88 -0.82 -11.73
CA GLY A 30 -2.24 -1.81 -10.73
C GLY A 30 -1.50 -1.69 -9.41
N ASN A 31 -0.68 -0.67 -9.24
CA ASN A 31 0.01 -0.42 -7.98
C ASN A 31 -0.98 0.11 -6.95
N THR A 32 -0.74 -0.24 -5.67
CA THR A 32 -1.58 0.23 -4.58
C THR A 32 -0.84 1.34 -3.84
N VAL A 33 -1.52 2.47 -3.64
CA VAL A 33 -0.98 3.61 -2.92
C VAL A 33 -1.83 3.84 -1.68
N ILE A 34 -1.20 3.90 -0.52
CA ILE A 34 -1.85 4.13 0.76
C ILE A 34 -1.34 5.46 1.31
N GLU A 35 -2.24 6.40 1.55
CA GLU A 35 -1.91 7.72 2.07
C GLU A 35 -2.74 8.01 3.30
N ASN A 36 -2.18 8.76 4.26
CA ASN A 36 -2.96 9.27 5.37
C ASN A 36 -2.88 10.79 5.43
N ASN A 37 -3.67 11.40 6.31
CA ASN A 37 -3.72 12.86 6.43
C ASN A 37 -2.58 13.46 7.24
N LYS A 38 -1.60 12.63 7.64
CA LYS A 38 -0.41 13.07 8.37
C LYS A 38 0.82 13.14 7.49
N GLY A 39 0.65 12.99 6.18
CA GLY A 39 1.76 13.04 5.22
C GLY A 39 2.46 11.73 4.97
N TYR A 40 1.98 10.63 5.52
CA TYR A 40 2.56 9.32 5.26
C TYR A 40 2.02 8.75 3.96
N LYS A 41 2.92 8.20 3.16
CA LYS A 41 2.55 7.60 1.88
C LYS A 41 3.32 6.29 1.70
N LYS A 42 2.61 5.23 1.33
CA LYS A 42 3.20 3.92 1.07
C LYS A 42 2.71 3.44 -0.28
N THR A 43 3.62 2.94 -1.11
CA THR A 43 3.28 2.39 -2.42
C THR A 43 3.63 0.91 -2.44
N ILE A 44 2.70 0.09 -2.87
CA ILE A 44 2.89 -1.36 -3.01
C ILE A 44 2.84 -1.68 -4.49
N LYS A 45 3.94 -2.20 -5.02
CA LYS A 45 4.08 -2.55 -6.42
C LYS A 45 4.26 -4.05 -6.57
N THR A 46 3.83 -4.60 -7.70
CA THR A 46 4.08 -5.98 -8.05
C THR A 46 4.90 -5.99 -9.33
N ASP A 47 6.04 -6.69 -9.32
CA ASP A 47 6.87 -6.78 -10.51
C ASP A 47 6.38 -7.91 -11.43
N ILE A 48 7.06 -8.09 -12.57
CA ILE A 48 6.66 -9.08 -13.58
C ILE A 48 6.87 -10.52 -13.09
N PHE A 49 7.67 -10.71 -12.04
CA PHE A 49 7.91 -12.02 -11.44
C PHE A 49 6.97 -12.31 -10.27
N GLY A 50 6.03 -11.41 -9.98
CA GLY A 50 5.10 -11.58 -8.88
C GLY A 50 5.64 -11.14 -7.51
N ASN A 51 6.83 -10.59 -7.45
CA ASN A 51 7.38 -10.06 -6.21
C ASN A 51 6.67 -8.75 -5.85
N LYS A 52 6.50 -8.52 -4.54
CA LYS A 52 5.90 -7.29 -4.05
C LYS A 52 6.98 -6.36 -3.53
N ILE A 53 6.90 -5.11 -3.93
CA ILE A 53 7.83 -4.07 -3.51
C ILE A 53 7.03 -3.02 -2.75
N ILE A 54 7.40 -2.78 -1.50
CA ILE A 54 6.74 -1.81 -0.63
C ILE A 54 7.71 -0.67 -0.39
N GLU A 55 7.31 0.53 -0.79
CA GLU A 55 8.12 1.74 -0.60
C GLU A 55 7.28 2.78 0.16
N ASP A 56 7.92 3.52 1.06
CA ASP A 56 7.25 4.63 1.72
C ASP A 56 8.00 5.94 1.42
N ASN A 57 7.40 7.07 1.84
CA ASN A 57 7.99 8.38 1.58
C ASN A 57 9.05 8.79 2.61
N HIS A 58 9.40 7.88 3.51
CA HIS A 58 10.51 8.07 4.46
C HIS A 58 11.80 7.41 3.99
N GLY A 59 11.81 6.87 2.77
CA GLY A 59 12.99 6.23 2.20
C GLY A 59 13.14 4.76 2.52
N LYS A 60 12.17 4.15 3.17
CA LYS A 60 12.21 2.72 3.48
C LYS A 60 11.68 1.92 2.30
N LYS A 61 12.36 0.81 2.02
CA LYS A 61 11.97 -0.08 0.93
C LYS A 61 12.03 -1.52 1.42
N GLN A 62 11.02 -2.30 1.07
CA GLN A 62 10.93 -3.70 1.44
C GLN A 62 10.52 -4.49 0.22
N ILE A 63 11.17 -5.63 -0.02
CA ILE A 63 10.85 -6.51 -1.13
C ILE A 63 10.42 -7.85 -0.55
N ILE A 64 9.26 -8.34 -0.96
CA ILE A 64 8.71 -9.62 -0.55
C ILE A 64 8.74 -10.56 -1.74
N LYS A 65 9.50 -11.63 -1.63
CA LYS A 65 9.69 -12.62 -2.70
C LYS A 65 9.20 -13.98 -2.24
N LYS A 66 8.79 -14.81 -3.19
CA LYS A 66 8.54 -16.23 -2.94
C LYS A 66 9.50 -17.06 -3.77
N ASP A 67 10.08 -18.09 -3.15
CA ASP A 67 10.93 -19.02 -3.89
C ASP A 67 10.07 -20.13 -4.50
N ILE A 68 10.74 -21.05 -5.21
CA ILE A 68 10.04 -22.16 -5.89
C ILE A 68 9.44 -23.18 -4.89
N PHE A 69 9.88 -23.15 -3.64
CA PHE A 69 9.38 -24.03 -2.59
C PHE A 69 8.24 -23.39 -1.80
N GLY A 70 7.82 -22.16 -2.15
CA GLY A 70 6.78 -21.45 -1.46
C GLY A 70 7.24 -20.69 -0.22
N ASN A 71 8.54 -20.63 0.03
CA ASN A 71 9.08 -19.85 1.14
C ASN A 71 8.97 -18.35 0.83
N VAL A 72 8.67 -17.57 1.86
CA VAL A 72 8.57 -16.12 1.75
C VAL A 72 9.87 -15.51 2.26
N ILE A 73 10.48 -14.67 1.43
CA ILE A 73 11.72 -13.98 1.74
C ILE A 73 11.43 -12.48 1.77
N ILE A 74 11.77 -11.82 2.87
CA ILE A 74 11.57 -10.39 3.05
C ILE A 74 12.93 -9.71 3.14
N GLU A 75 13.19 -8.79 2.21
CA GLU A 75 14.43 -8.01 2.20
C GLU A 75 14.10 -6.56 2.53
N ASN A 76 14.89 -5.96 3.42
CA ASN A 76 14.73 -4.56 3.82
C ASN A 76 15.92 -3.74 3.31
N TYR A 77 15.63 -2.58 2.74
CA TYR A 77 16.64 -1.65 2.22
C TYR A 77 16.59 -0.31 2.90
#